data_a54798fe5b8977f3c840fbd77bd66069
#
_entry.id   a54798fe5b8977f3c840fbd77bd66069
#
_cell.length_a   1.000
_cell.length_b   1.000
_cell.length_c   1.000
_cell.angle_alpha   90.00
_cell.angle_beta   90.00
_cell.angle_gamma   90.00
#
_symmetry.space_group_name_H-M   'P 1'
#
loop_
_entity.id
_entity.type
_entity.pdbx_description
1 polymer ?
#
loop_
_entity_poly.entity_id
_entity_poly.type
_entity_poly.pdbx_seq_one_letter_code
_entity_poly.pdbx_strand_id
1 'polypeptide(L)'
;MKKIYLMLLPFLAAACGQGGQQAAVQTDEPVNVMTFNVRYDNPEDSLNNWNYRKERVAKAIRFYDADIVGTQEVLHNQLVDLQQRLPEYESIGVGREDGKEAGEYSALWYRKDRFTAKDNGWFWLSETPEVAGSKGWDGACERIATWAILQDKLTGKECFVLNTHLDHVGVAARREGVKLVLDKVQELGGDLPVIVTGDFNAEPESDVIKQVTDPADPEHLTDARTVAKLVYGPDWSFHDFGSIPYEHRSRIDYIFVKNGLEVLKYGILAETEGDAYLSDHTPVLVSVK
;
A
#
# COMPACT_ATOMS: atom_id res chain seq x y z
N MET A 1 -21.02 -69.79 -61.58
CA MET A 1 -20.45 -68.47 -61.91
C MET A 1 -20.79 -67.49 -60.81
N LYS A 2 -19.85 -67.30 -59.85
CA LYS A 2 -20.07 -66.37 -58.75
C LYS A 2 -19.20 -65.14 -59.03
N LYS A 3 -19.83 -63.97 -59.16
CA LYS A 3 -19.15 -62.71 -59.35
C LYS A 3 -18.76 -62.16 -57.94
N ILE A 4 -17.47 -61.92 -57.76
CA ILE A 4 -16.89 -61.26 -56.55
C ILE A 4 -16.87 -59.77 -56.84
N TYR A 5 -17.56 -59.01 -56.04
CA TYR A 5 -17.47 -57.52 -56.00
C TYR A 5 -16.40 -57.09 -55.00
N LEU A 6 -15.38 -56.44 -55.54
CA LEU A 6 -14.32 -55.80 -54.71
C LEU A 6 -14.79 -54.44 -54.25
N MET A 7 -14.97 -54.28 -52.93
CA MET A 7 -15.31 -53.01 -52.35
C MET A 7 -14.01 -52.20 -52.04
N LEU A 8 -13.82 -51.14 -52.76
CA LEU A 8 -12.81 -50.10 -52.38
C LEU A 8 -13.31 -49.28 -51.24
N LEU A 9 -12.61 -49.23 -50.07
CA LEU A 9 -12.77 -48.33 -49.01
C LEU A 9 -11.94 -47.04 -49.26
N PRO A 10 -12.50 -45.84 -49.14
CA PRO A 10 -11.70 -44.63 -49.21
C PRO A 10 -10.98 -44.36 -47.87
N PHE A 11 -9.68 -44.10 -47.95
CA PHE A 11 -8.87 -43.60 -46.85
C PHE A 11 -9.32 -42.17 -46.52
N LEU A 12 -9.88 -41.97 -45.33
CA LEU A 12 -10.04 -40.65 -44.77
C LEU A 12 -8.69 -40.20 -44.18
N ALA A 13 -8.10 -39.17 -44.75
CA ALA A 13 -6.97 -38.46 -44.18
C ALA A 13 -7.48 -37.59 -43.01
N ALA A 14 -7.05 -37.94 -41.80
CA ALA A 14 -7.29 -37.11 -40.63
C ALA A 14 -6.38 -35.87 -40.71
N ALA A 15 -6.96 -34.71 -40.95
CA ALA A 15 -6.29 -33.43 -40.82
C ALA A 15 -6.06 -33.16 -39.34
N CYS A 16 -4.80 -33.20 -38.87
CA CYS A 16 -4.40 -32.66 -37.57
C CYS A 16 -4.67 -31.16 -37.55
N GLY A 17 -5.73 -30.77 -36.86
CA GLY A 17 -5.98 -29.37 -36.53
C GLY A 17 -4.87 -28.87 -35.60
N GLN A 18 -4.13 -27.85 -36.05
CA GLN A 18 -3.25 -27.07 -35.22
C GLN A 18 -4.14 -26.38 -34.18
N GLY A 19 -4.04 -26.81 -32.92
CA GLY A 19 -4.61 -26.14 -31.80
C GLY A 19 -3.97 -24.75 -31.68
N GLY A 20 -4.69 -23.70 -32.13
CA GLY A 20 -4.31 -22.33 -31.86
C GLY A 20 -4.28 -22.17 -30.34
N GLN A 21 -3.10 -21.90 -29.77
CA GLN A 21 -3.01 -21.34 -28.46
C GLN A 21 -3.82 -20.02 -28.47
N GLN A 22 -5.01 -20.05 -27.88
CA GLN A 22 -5.68 -18.82 -27.51
C GLN A 22 -4.72 -18.10 -26.56
N ALA A 23 -4.17 -16.98 -27.01
CA ALA A 23 -3.50 -16.04 -26.11
C ALA A 23 -4.48 -15.76 -24.96
N ALA A 24 -4.05 -16.08 -23.75
CA ALA A 24 -4.82 -15.72 -22.58
C ALA A 24 -5.12 -14.22 -22.68
N VAL A 25 -6.39 -13.85 -22.64
CA VAL A 25 -6.80 -12.45 -22.54
C VAL A 25 -6.17 -11.97 -21.25
N GLN A 26 -5.19 -11.09 -21.37
CA GLN A 26 -4.51 -10.45 -20.25
C GLN A 26 -5.56 -9.59 -19.56
N THR A 27 -6.17 -10.10 -18.49
CA THR A 27 -7.18 -9.37 -17.73
C THR A 27 -6.45 -8.30 -16.95
N ASP A 28 -6.74 -7.06 -17.30
CA ASP A 28 -6.23 -5.86 -16.64
C ASP A 28 -7.05 -5.66 -15.34
N GLU A 29 -6.87 -6.59 -14.40
CA GLU A 29 -7.58 -6.59 -13.12
C GLU A 29 -7.09 -5.43 -12.24
N PRO A 30 -7.99 -4.70 -11.58
CA PRO A 30 -7.61 -3.63 -10.68
C PRO A 30 -6.66 -4.12 -9.58
N VAL A 31 -5.79 -3.23 -9.13
CA VAL A 31 -4.92 -3.44 -7.97
C VAL A 31 -5.55 -2.75 -6.76
N ASN A 32 -5.77 -3.49 -5.69
CA ASN A 32 -6.27 -2.97 -4.43
C ASN A 32 -5.09 -2.58 -3.53
N VAL A 33 -5.00 -1.31 -3.18
CA VAL A 33 -3.93 -0.75 -2.34
C VAL A 33 -4.52 -0.22 -1.06
N MET A 34 -3.91 -0.58 0.06
CA MET A 34 -4.34 -0.16 1.40
C MET A 34 -3.21 0.62 2.09
N THR A 35 -3.53 1.70 2.79
CA THR A 35 -2.69 2.26 3.84
C THR A 35 -3.36 2.05 5.19
N PHE A 36 -2.59 1.62 6.17
CA PHE A 36 -3.13 1.29 7.48
C PHE A 36 -2.10 1.52 8.60
N ASN A 37 -2.25 2.60 9.35
CA ASN A 37 -1.58 2.74 10.63
C ASN A 37 -2.20 1.73 11.61
N VAL A 38 -1.44 0.70 11.99
CA VAL A 38 -1.94 -0.42 12.80
C VAL A 38 -1.82 -0.15 14.29
N ARG A 39 -1.35 1.02 14.70
CA ARG A 39 -1.00 1.37 16.07
C ARG A 39 0.07 0.43 16.66
N TYR A 40 1.15 0.97 17.16
CA TYR A 40 2.19 0.16 17.78
C TYR A 40 1.67 -0.61 19.02
N ASP A 41 2.38 -1.67 19.39
CA ASP A 41 2.05 -2.49 20.56
C ASP A 41 2.35 -1.71 21.85
N ASN A 42 1.38 -0.90 22.28
CA ASN A 42 1.45 -0.14 23.52
C ASN A 42 0.72 -0.88 24.65
N PRO A 43 1.42 -1.28 25.71
CA PRO A 43 0.80 -1.93 26.86
C PRO A 43 -0.29 -1.10 27.54
N GLU A 44 -0.23 0.24 27.42
CA GLU A 44 -1.19 1.17 28.02
C GLU A 44 -2.53 1.22 27.27
N ASP A 45 -2.61 0.70 26.05
CA ASP A 45 -3.84 0.70 25.24
C ASP A 45 -4.93 -0.26 25.79
N SER A 46 -4.70 -0.94 26.92
CA SER A 46 -5.67 -1.78 27.63
C SER A 46 -6.34 -2.80 26.70
N LEU A 47 -7.67 -2.75 26.52
CA LEU A 47 -8.43 -3.63 25.63
C LEU A 47 -8.17 -3.38 24.15
N ASN A 48 -7.53 -2.28 23.81
CA ASN A 48 -7.07 -1.96 22.47
C ASN A 48 -5.61 -2.36 22.22
N ASN A 49 -4.96 -3.06 23.17
CA ASN A 49 -3.61 -3.56 22.99
C ASN A 49 -3.50 -4.50 21.78
N TRP A 50 -2.32 -4.55 21.15
CA TRP A 50 -2.03 -5.33 19.95
C TRP A 50 -2.48 -6.80 20.05
N ASN A 51 -2.31 -7.43 21.21
CA ASN A 51 -2.68 -8.84 21.38
C ASN A 51 -4.17 -9.11 21.12
N TYR A 52 -5.04 -8.12 21.31
CA TYR A 52 -6.46 -8.20 21.01
C TYR A 52 -6.82 -7.80 19.58
N ARG A 53 -5.91 -7.09 18.85
CA ARG A 53 -6.19 -6.53 17.52
C ARG A 53 -5.57 -7.30 16.37
N LYS A 54 -4.43 -7.98 16.58
CA LYS A 54 -3.62 -8.61 15.52
C LYS A 54 -4.39 -9.54 14.59
N GLU A 55 -5.34 -10.33 15.11
CA GLU A 55 -6.18 -11.21 14.28
C GLU A 55 -7.15 -10.40 13.40
N ARG A 56 -7.73 -9.34 13.94
CA ARG A 56 -8.67 -8.47 13.22
C ARG A 56 -7.97 -7.68 12.14
N VAL A 57 -6.79 -7.13 12.43
CA VAL A 57 -5.95 -6.42 11.44
C VAL A 57 -5.63 -7.33 10.25
N ALA A 58 -5.15 -8.55 10.51
CA ALA A 58 -4.84 -9.51 9.45
C ALA A 58 -6.10 -9.93 8.66
N LYS A 59 -7.24 -10.13 9.35
CA LYS A 59 -8.52 -10.45 8.69
C LYS A 59 -9.01 -9.31 7.80
N ALA A 60 -8.88 -8.05 8.24
CA ALA A 60 -9.28 -6.89 7.45
C ALA A 60 -8.47 -6.80 6.15
N ILE A 61 -7.14 -6.95 6.21
CA ILE A 61 -6.28 -6.95 5.04
C ILE A 61 -6.73 -8.02 4.02
N ARG A 62 -7.04 -9.23 4.48
CA ARG A 62 -7.55 -10.31 3.62
C ARG A 62 -8.95 -10.07 3.09
N PHE A 63 -9.86 -9.60 3.96
CA PHE A 63 -11.28 -9.42 3.61
C PHE A 63 -11.47 -8.39 2.49
N TYR A 64 -10.62 -7.37 2.46
CA TYR A 64 -10.62 -6.34 1.43
C TYR A 64 -9.75 -6.69 0.22
N ASP A 65 -9.22 -7.91 0.15
CA ASP A 65 -8.36 -8.39 -0.96
C ASP A 65 -7.28 -7.36 -1.31
N ALA A 66 -6.62 -6.79 -0.29
CA ALA A 66 -5.57 -5.82 -0.51
C ALA A 66 -4.36 -6.47 -1.18
N ASP A 67 -4.01 -6.04 -2.36
CA ASP A 67 -2.87 -6.57 -3.12
C ASP A 67 -1.54 -6.01 -2.61
N ILE A 68 -1.56 -4.72 -2.23
CA ILE A 68 -0.43 -3.96 -1.70
C ILE A 68 -0.90 -3.24 -0.44
N VAL A 69 -0.11 -3.30 0.64
CA VAL A 69 -0.44 -2.64 1.90
C VAL A 69 0.76 -1.87 2.42
N GLY A 70 0.59 -0.58 2.67
CA GLY A 70 1.50 0.23 3.48
C GLY A 70 1.03 0.24 4.94
N THR A 71 1.85 -0.23 5.87
CA THR A 71 1.53 -0.19 7.30
C THR A 71 2.46 0.76 8.04
N GLN A 72 1.94 1.45 9.05
CA GLN A 72 2.69 2.37 9.89
C GLN A 72 2.60 1.93 11.36
N GLU A 73 3.54 2.39 12.18
CA GLU A 73 3.68 2.07 13.61
C GLU A 73 3.93 0.58 13.92
N VAL A 74 4.45 -0.18 12.98
CA VAL A 74 4.67 -1.62 13.18
C VAL A 74 5.95 -1.83 13.96
N LEU A 75 5.89 -2.34 15.18
CA LEU A 75 7.07 -2.85 15.91
C LEU A 75 7.48 -4.22 15.36
N HIS A 76 8.73 -4.65 15.64
CA HIS A 76 9.25 -5.92 15.14
C HIS A 76 8.38 -7.12 15.53
N ASN A 77 7.89 -7.18 16.77
CA ASN A 77 6.98 -8.25 17.20
C ASN A 77 5.65 -8.24 16.44
N GLN A 78 5.13 -7.06 16.08
CA GLN A 78 3.91 -6.93 15.27
C GLN A 78 4.16 -7.36 13.82
N LEU A 79 5.35 -7.03 13.27
CA LEU A 79 5.76 -7.49 11.94
C LEU A 79 5.76 -9.02 11.86
N VAL A 80 6.39 -9.69 12.85
CA VAL A 80 6.43 -11.16 12.96
C VAL A 80 5.03 -11.74 13.12
N ASP A 81 4.20 -11.14 13.96
CA ASP A 81 2.80 -11.56 14.15
C ASP A 81 1.99 -11.49 12.84
N LEU A 82 2.17 -10.41 12.05
CA LEU A 82 1.50 -10.25 10.76
C LEU A 82 2.05 -11.21 9.70
N GLN A 83 3.38 -11.43 9.62
CA GLN A 83 3.97 -12.41 8.69
C GLN A 83 3.42 -13.82 8.92
N GLN A 84 3.21 -14.22 10.18
CA GLN A 84 2.60 -15.52 10.51
C GLN A 84 1.13 -15.63 10.09
N ARG A 85 0.40 -14.51 10.12
CA ARG A 85 -1.04 -14.45 9.82
C ARG A 85 -1.36 -14.16 8.36
N LEU A 86 -0.39 -13.61 7.63
CA LEU A 86 -0.48 -13.24 6.24
C LEU A 86 0.59 -13.98 5.41
N PRO A 87 0.64 -15.33 5.44
CA PRO A 87 1.68 -16.09 4.76
C PRO A 87 1.65 -15.92 3.23
N GLU A 88 0.56 -15.41 2.67
CA GLU A 88 0.42 -15.07 1.26
C GLU A 88 1.08 -13.74 0.87
N TYR A 89 1.51 -12.93 1.86
CA TYR A 89 2.22 -11.67 1.62
C TYR A 89 3.72 -11.81 1.86
N GLU A 90 4.48 -10.96 1.18
CA GLU A 90 5.87 -10.62 1.48
C GLU A 90 5.90 -9.23 2.09
N SER A 91 6.84 -8.98 3.01
CA SER A 91 7.02 -7.65 3.63
C SER A 91 8.42 -7.10 3.38
N ILE A 92 8.49 -5.79 3.18
CA ILE A 92 9.72 -5.01 2.99
C ILE A 92 9.74 -3.90 4.05
N GLY A 93 10.90 -3.64 4.63
CA GLY A 93 11.11 -2.55 5.58
C GLY A 93 12.06 -2.95 6.70
N VAL A 94 12.49 -1.94 7.45
CA VAL A 94 13.36 -2.06 8.62
C VAL A 94 12.88 -1.14 9.74
N GLY A 95 13.32 -1.40 10.96
CA GLY A 95 13.06 -0.54 12.10
C GLY A 95 13.76 0.82 11.96
N ARG A 96 13.06 1.90 12.24
CA ARG A 96 13.50 3.27 11.99
C ARG A 96 14.68 3.71 12.85
N GLU A 97 14.93 3.08 14.02
CA GLU A 97 15.96 3.50 14.94
C GLU A 97 17.35 2.99 14.56
N ASP A 98 17.47 1.79 14.00
CA ASP A 98 18.77 1.15 13.73
C ASP A 98 18.93 0.62 12.30
N GLY A 99 17.88 0.72 11.49
CA GLY A 99 17.88 0.14 10.15
C GLY A 99 17.85 -1.39 10.14
N LYS A 100 17.38 -2.00 11.23
CA LYS A 100 17.22 -3.46 11.40
C LYS A 100 15.88 -3.78 12.06
N GLU A 101 15.85 -3.93 13.37
CA GLU A 101 14.68 -4.39 14.13
C GLU A 101 14.17 -3.36 15.14
N ALA A 102 14.96 -2.35 15.49
CA ALA A 102 14.60 -1.38 16.52
C ALA A 102 13.70 -0.26 16.00
N GLY A 103 12.71 0.08 16.80
CA GLY A 103 11.72 1.12 16.50
C GLY A 103 10.62 0.65 15.55
N GLU A 104 9.77 1.59 15.15
CA GLU A 104 8.65 1.34 14.26
C GLU A 104 9.09 1.21 12.80
N TYR A 105 8.42 0.34 12.07
CA TYR A 105 8.53 0.17 10.63
C TYR A 105 7.43 0.98 9.92
N SER A 106 7.77 1.54 8.78
CA SER A 106 6.82 1.88 7.72
C SER A 106 6.85 0.77 6.68
N ALA A 107 6.28 -0.39 7.02
CA ALA A 107 6.44 -1.60 6.21
C ALA A 107 5.53 -1.60 4.96
N LEU A 108 6.08 -2.11 3.85
CA LEU A 108 5.31 -2.43 2.65
C LEU A 108 5.05 -3.94 2.60
N TRP A 109 3.83 -4.32 2.23
CA TRP A 109 3.41 -5.69 2.01
C TRP A 109 2.82 -5.83 0.62
N TYR A 110 3.08 -6.96 -0.04
CA TYR A 110 2.47 -7.28 -1.33
C TYR A 110 2.15 -8.76 -1.44
N ARG A 111 1.10 -9.09 -2.18
CA ARG A 111 0.72 -10.48 -2.44
C ARG A 111 1.77 -11.17 -3.31
N LYS A 112 2.36 -12.25 -2.80
CA LYS A 112 3.40 -13.04 -3.47
C LYS A 112 2.93 -13.74 -4.73
N ASP A 113 1.65 -14.11 -4.79
CA ASP A 113 1.07 -14.74 -5.97
C ASP A 113 0.87 -13.76 -7.13
N ARG A 114 0.68 -12.47 -6.83
CA ARG A 114 0.44 -11.43 -7.82
C ARG A 114 1.68 -10.62 -8.17
N PHE A 115 2.54 -10.30 -7.21
CA PHE A 115 3.68 -9.40 -7.44
C PHE A 115 5.04 -10.05 -7.23
N THR A 116 6.05 -9.44 -7.85
CA THR A 116 7.48 -9.68 -7.59
C THR A 116 8.15 -8.33 -7.38
N ALA A 117 8.86 -8.16 -6.27
CA ALA A 117 9.70 -6.99 -6.06
C ALA A 117 10.94 -7.10 -6.98
N LYS A 118 11.12 -6.11 -7.86
CA LYS A 118 12.26 -5.98 -8.78
C LYS A 118 13.41 -5.23 -8.13
N ASP A 119 13.05 -4.23 -7.33
CA ASP A 119 13.94 -3.42 -6.54
C ASP A 119 13.20 -2.92 -5.30
N ASN A 120 13.93 -2.61 -4.23
CA ASN A 120 13.36 -2.07 -3.02
C ASN A 120 14.42 -1.43 -2.12
N GLY A 121 13.98 -0.62 -1.17
CA GLY A 121 14.85 0.01 -0.21
C GLY A 121 14.08 0.91 0.75
N TRP A 122 14.84 1.70 1.48
CA TRP A 122 14.34 2.64 2.47
C TRP A 122 15.28 3.82 2.61
N PHE A 123 14.79 4.92 3.15
CA PHE A 123 15.56 6.10 3.49
C PHE A 123 14.94 6.83 4.68
N TRP A 124 15.78 7.51 5.46
CA TRP A 124 15.29 8.30 6.60
C TRP A 124 14.83 9.69 6.15
N LEU A 125 13.77 10.19 6.75
CA LEU A 125 13.28 11.55 6.52
C LEU A 125 14.12 12.52 7.35
N SER A 126 15.30 12.82 6.87
CA SER A 126 16.28 13.68 7.52
C SER A 126 17.21 14.34 6.50
N GLU A 127 18.06 15.24 6.96
CA GLU A 127 19.13 15.86 6.17
C GLU A 127 20.21 14.85 5.73
N THR A 128 20.19 13.65 6.31
CA THR A 128 21.11 12.54 5.99
C THR A 128 20.33 11.24 5.76
N PRO A 129 19.57 11.15 4.65
CA PRO A 129 18.59 10.06 4.43
C PRO A 129 19.20 8.66 4.35
N GLU A 130 20.49 8.55 4.09
CA GLU A 130 21.23 7.27 4.02
C GLU A 130 21.77 6.81 5.37
N VAL A 131 21.64 7.64 6.43
CA VAL A 131 22.17 7.34 7.76
C VAL A 131 21.09 6.71 8.63
N ALA A 132 21.28 5.44 8.99
CA ALA A 132 20.33 4.70 9.84
C ALA A 132 20.12 5.41 11.19
N GLY A 133 18.86 5.55 11.59
CA GLY A 133 18.48 6.23 12.83
C GLY A 133 18.67 7.74 12.81
N SER A 134 18.86 8.36 11.63
CA SER A 134 18.94 9.81 11.55
C SER A 134 17.56 10.44 11.78
N LYS A 135 17.55 11.49 12.61
CA LYS A 135 16.36 12.28 12.92
C LYS A 135 16.45 13.63 12.23
N GLY A 136 15.43 13.96 11.43
CA GLY A 136 15.45 15.16 10.61
C GLY A 136 14.84 16.40 11.27
N TRP A 137 15.43 17.53 11.01
CA TRP A 137 14.94 18.89 11.34
C TRP A 137 14.48 19.03 12.80
N ASP A 138 13.21 19.44 13.01
CA ASP A 138 12.57 19.57 14.31
C ASP A 138 11.75 18.33 14.71
N GLY A 139 11.98 17.18 14.08
CA GLY A 139 11.23 15.95 14.33
C GLY A 139 11.31 15.46 15.77
N ALA A 140 10.22 14.92 16.29
CA ALA A 140 10.16 14.32 17.62
C ALA A 140 10.92 12.98 17.67
N CYS A 141 10.88 12.23 16.57
CA CYS A 141 11.53 10.92 16.43
C CYS A 141 12.07 10.72 15.02
N GLU A 142 12.80 9.63 14.83
CA GLU A 142 13.26 9.16 13.54
C GLU A 142 12.04 8.80 12.67
N ARG A 143 12.08 9.16 11.38
CA ARG A 143 11.05 8.80 10.40
C ARG A 143 11.70 8.16 9.18
N ILE A 144 11.04 7.17 8.63
CA ILE A 144 11.54 6.35 7.54
C ILE A 144 10.48 6.20 6.45
N ALA A 145 10.92 6.14 5.21
CA ALA A 145 10.11 5.72 4.07
C ALA A 145 10.67 4.42 3.50
N THR A 146 9.79 3.49 3.17
CA THR A 146 10.10 2.22 2.51
C THR A 146 9.50 2.22 1.12
N TRP A 147 10.25 1.79 0.11
CA TRP A 147 9.81 1.78 -1.28
C TRP A 147 10.09 0.44 -1.96
N ALA A 148 9.35 0.16 -3.02
CA ALA A 148 9.57 -0.98 -3.90
C ALA A 148 9.14 -0.68 -5.34
N ILE A 149 9.84 -1.28 -6.31
CA ILE A 149 9.35 -1.46 -7.68
C ILE A 149 8.72 -2.85 -7.74
N LEU A 150 7.41 -2.91 -7.92
CA LEU A 150 6.65 -4.15 -7.97
C LEU A 150 6.24 -4.45 -9.41
N GLN A 151 6.54 -5.67 -9.88
CA GLN A 151 6.05 -6.18 -11.16
C GLN A 151 4.82 -7.05 -10.94
N ASP A 152 3.69 -6.68 -11.55
CA ASP A 152 2.48 -7.49 -11.59
C ASP A 152 2.69 -8.70 -12.53
N LYS A 153 2.59 -9.90 -12.00
CA LYS A 153 2.76 -11.17 -12.74
C LYS A 153 1.65 -11.43 -13.74
N LEU A 154 0.47 -10.82 -13.57
CA LEU A 154 -0.66 -10.98 -14.47
C LEU A 154 -0.46 -10.15 -15.75
N THR A 155 0.06 -8.94 -15.61
CA THR A 155 0.18 -7.99 -16.71
C THR A 155 1.61 -7.78 -17.20
N GLY A 156 2.60 -8.12 -16.37
CA GLY A 156 4.02 -7.81 -16.61
C GLY A 156 4.37 -6.32 -16.39
N LYS A 157 3.40 -5.47 -16.06
CA LYS A 157 3.61 -4.05 -15.80
C LYS A 157 4.31 -3.85 -14.46
N GLU A 158 5.08 -2.77 -14.36
CA GLU A 158 5.74 -2.37 -13.11
C GLU A 158 5.11 -1.11 -12.55
N CYS A 159 5.14 -0.95 -11.23
CA CYS A 159 4.76 0.27 -10.53
C CYS A 159 5.75 0.54 -9.40
N PHE A 160 5.93 1.81 -9.08
CA PHE A 160 6.67 2.27 -7.92
C PHE A 160 5.71 2.47 -6.75
N VAL A 161 6.02 1.89 -5.60
CA VAL A 161 5.23 2.02 -4.37
C VAL A 161 6.13 2.54 -3.25
N LEU A 162 5.65 3.53 -2.50
CA LEU A 162 6.33 4.07 -1.33
C LEU A 162 5.36 4.14 -0.15
N ASN A 163 5.84 3.81 1.04
CA ASN A 163 5.10 3.95 2.30
C ASN A 163 5.89 4.73 3.33
N THR A 164 5.24 5.65 4.03
CA THR A 164 5.90 6.50 5.03
C THR A 164 4.99 6.84 6.21
N HIS A 165 5.59 7.37 7.27
CA HIS A 165 4.89 7.94 8.41
C HIS A 165 5.61 9.25 8.81
N LEU A 166 4.98 10.39 8.55
CA LEU A 166 5.56 11.70 8.82
C LEU A 166 5.57 12.01 10.31
N ASP A 167 6.37 12.99 10.72
CA ASP A 167 6.49 13.37 12.12
C ASP A 167 5.21 14.04 12.64
N HIS A 168 4.78 13.64 13.84
CA HIS A 168 3.55 14.11 14.45
C HIS A 168 3.69 15.46 15.18
N VAL A 169 4.92 15.93 15.45
CA VAL A 169 5.22 17.20 16.16
C VAL A 169 5.89 18.20 15.24
N GLY A 170 7.02 17.81 14.62
CA GLY A 170 7.89 18.70 13.87
C GLY A 170 7.21 19.28 12.61
N VAL A 171 7.00 20.58 12.55
CA VAL A 171 6.41 21.24 11.38
C VAL A 171 7.39 21.28 10.22
N ALA A 172 8.67 21.60 10.48
CA ALA A 172 9.71 21.58 9.47
C ALA A 172 9.99 20.14 9.01
N ALA A 173 9.99 19.17 9.94
CA ALA A 173 10.17 17.76 9.63
C ALA A 173 9.10 17.22 8.66
N ARG A 174 7.82 17.59 8.84
CA ARG A 174 6.76 17.24 7.89
C ARG A 174 6.96 17.87 6.52
N ARG A 175 7.22 19.17 6.48
CA ARG A 175 7.38 19.93 5.23
C ARG A 175 8.58 19.43 4.40
N GLU A 176 9.75 19.36 5.04
CA GLU A 176 10.98 18.93 4.38
C GLU A 176 10.97 17.42 4.09
N GLY A 177 10.35 16.62 5.00
CA GLY A 177 10.12 15.20 4.79
C GLY A 177 9.27 14.91 3.54
N VAL A 178 8.18 15.68 3.34
CA VAL A 178 7.38 15.59 2.11
C VAL A 178 8.21 15.95 0.88
N LYS A 179 9.01 17.03 0.93
CA LYS A 179 9.88 17.38 -0.18
C LYS A 179 10.82 16.23 -0.53
N LEU A 180 11.48 15.66 0.46
CA LEU A 180 12.36 14.50 0.25
C LEU A 180 11.61 13.29 -0.33
N VAL A 181 10.37 13.04 0.10
CA VAL A 181 9.53 11.98 -0.49
C VAL A 181 9.27 12.25 -1.97
N LEU A 182 8.92 13.48 -2.37
CA LEU A 182 8.67 13.84 -3.77
C LEU A 182 9.96 13.71 -4.62
N ASP A 183 11.08 14.24 -4.12
CA ASP A 183 12.40 14.10 -4.77
C ASP A 183 12.73 12.61 -5.00
N LYS A 184 12.54 11.75 -3.99
CA LYS A 184 12.81 10.30 -4.08
C LYS A 184 11.82 9.54 -4.95
N VAL A 185 10.56 9.92 -4.99
CA VAL A 185 9.58 9.38 -5.95
C VAL A 185 10.02 9.67 -7.38
N GLN A 186 10.47 10.88 -7.68
CA GLN A 186 10.96 11.24 -9.00
C GLN A 186 12.28 10.51 -9.34
N GLU A 187 13.22 10.45 -8.39
CA GLU A 187 14.52 9.80 -8.58
C GLU A 187 14.39 8.29 -8.84
N LEU A 188 13.58 7.60 -8.02
CA LEU A 188 13.51 6.13 -8.00
C LEU A 188 12.37 5.57 -8.86
N GLY A 189 11.24 6.28 -8.92
CA GLY A 189 10.06 5.86 -9.67
C GLY A 189 10.06 6.31 -11.12
N GLY A 190 10.67 7.46 -11.43
CA GLY A 190 10.73 8.00 -12.79
C GLY A 190 9.36 8.09 -13.46
N ASP A 191 9.22 7.45 -14.62
CA ASP A 191 7.97 7.42 -15.40
C ASP A 191 7.03 6.25 -15.03
N LEU A 192 7.40 5.40 -14.07
CA LEU A 192 6.54 4.31 -13.63
C LEU A 192 5.24 4.86 -13.02
N PRO A 193 4.11 4.13 -13.13
CA PRO A 193 2.96 4.39 -12.29
C PRO A 193 3.35 4.41 -10.81
N VAL A 194 2.96 5.47 -10.08
CA VAL A 194 3.38 5.71 -8.69
C VAL A 194 2.21 5.59 -7.75
N ILE A 195 2.44 4.93 -6.63
CA ILE A 195 1.54 4.85 -5.49
C ILE A 195 2.31 5.23 -4.22
N VAL A 196 1.86 6.25 -3.51
CA VAL A 196 2.43 6.62 -2.20
C VAL A 196 1.37 6.46 -1.14
N THR A 197 1.67 5.66 -0.12
CA THR A 197 0.81 5.39 1.03
C THR A 197 1.44 5.97 2.29
N GLY A 198 0.63 6.33 3.28
CA GLY A 198 1.20 6.73 4.57
C GLY A 198 0.24 7.45 5.49
N ASP A 199 0.69 7.55 6.73
CA ASP A 199 0.20 8.50 7.72
C ASP A 199 1.04 9.79 7.61
N PHE A 200 0.40 10.85 7.13
CA PHE A 200 1.08 12.14 6.89
C PHE A 200 1.03 13.07 8.10
N ASN A 201 0.32 12.69 9.17
CA ASN A 201 0.12 13.53 10.35
C ASN A 201 -0.29 14.98 10.00
N ALA A 202 -1.07 15.13 8.95
CA ALA A 202 -1.43 16.40 8.34
C ALA A 202 -2.83 16.33 7.71
N GLU A 203 -3.67 17.30 8.02
CA GLU A 203 -5.03 17.42 7.47
C GLU A 203 -5.01 17.91 6.02
N PRO A 204 -6.08 17.67 5.24
CA PRO A 204 -6.14 18.02 3.80
C PRO A 204 -5.84 19.49 3.49
N GLU A 205 -6.24 20.40 4.38
CA GLU A 205 -6.07 21.84 4.20
C GLU A 205 -4.69 22.36 4.68
N SER A 206 -3.85 21.47 5.21
CA SER A 206 -2.52 21.83 5.69
C SER A 206 -1.56 22.18 4.55
N ASP A 207 -0.55 22.98 4.86
CA ASP A 207 0.50 23.33 3.88
C ASP A 207 1.28 22.09 3.40
N VAL A 208 1.39 21.06 4.25
CA VAL A 208 2.05 19.78 3.90
C VAL A 208 1.32 19.09 2.78
N ILE A 209 -0.01 18.92 2.89
CA ILE A 209 -0.79 18.24 1.83
C ILE A 209 -0.92 19.10 0.59
N LYS A 210 -1.03 20.43 0.74
CA LYS A 210 -0.97 21.35 -0.40
C LYS A 210 0.34 21.24 -1.17
N GLN A 211 1.48 21.10 -0.46
CA GLN A 211 2.78 20.89 -1.09
C GLN A 211 2.82 19.59 -1.89
N VAL A 212 2.28 18.47 -1.34
CA VAL A 212 2.20 17.19 -2.07
C VAL A 212 1.39 17.30 -3.35
N THR A 213 0.32 18.11 -3.33
CA THR A 213 -0.70 18.15 -4.39
C THR A 213 -0.66 19.41 -5.25
N ASP A 214 0.35 20.26 -5.10
CA ASP A 214 0.47 21.51 -5.87
C ASP A 214 0.69 21.25 -7.36
N PRO A 215 -0.28 21.50 -8.25
CA PRO A 215 -0.14 21.23 -9.67
C PRO A 215 0.91 22.12 -10.38
N ALA A 216 1.43 23.16 -9.70
CA ALA A 216 2.54 23.96 -10.21
C ALA A 216 3.89 23.25 -10.03
N ASP A 217 3.98 22.26 -9.12
CA ASP A 217 5.15 21.44 -8.94
C ASP A 217 5.09 20.21 -9.90
N PRO A 218 6.07 20.03 -10.80
CA PRO A 218 6.08 18.86 -11.69
C PRO A 218 6.21 17.52 -10.95
N GLU A 219 6.70 17.55 -9.72
CA GLU A 219 6.84 16.35 -8.87
C GLU A 219 5.59 16.02 -8.08
N HIS A 220 4.56 16.88 -8.08
CA HIS A 220 3.34 16.69 -7.31
C HIS A 220 2.69 15.32 -7.52
N LEU A 221 1.97 14.88 -6.51
CA LEU A 221 1.14 13.70 -6.53
C LEU A 221 -0.34 14.10 -6.49
N THR A 222 -1.20 13.18 -6.90
CA THR A 222 -2.64 13.38 -6.84
C THR A 222 -3.23 12.60 -5.66
N ASP A 223 -3.97 13.27 -4.77
CA ASP A 223 -4.73 12.58 -3.73
C ASP A 223 -5.80 11.70 -4.38
N ALA A 224 -5.69 10.39 -4.19
CA ALA A 224 -6.58 9.40 -4.80
C ALA A 224 -8.07 9.66 -4.51
N ARG A 225 -8.38 10.25 -3.34
CA ARG A 225 -9.76 10.61 -2.98
C ARG A 225 -10.38 11.61 -3.96
N THR A 226 -9.57 12.55 -4.46
CA THR A 226 -10.08 13.65 -5.30
C THR A 226 -10.39 13.24 -6.74
N VAL A 227 -9.81 12.12 -7.19
CA VAL A 227 -9.92 11.63 -8.59
C VAL A 227 -10.63 10.27 -8.68
N ALA A 228 -11.03 9.69 -7.55
CA ALA A 228 -11.71 8.41 -7.53
C ALA A 228 -13.10 8.50 -8.19
N LYS A 229 -13.43 7.52 -9.04
CA LYS A 229 -14.78 7.42 -9.66
C LYS A 229 -15.88 7.14 -8.63
N LEU A 230 -15.55 6.44 -7.56
CA LEU A 230 -16.46 6.12 -6.47
C LEU A 230 -15.73 6.32 -5.13
N VAL A 231 -16.30 7.16 -4.26
CA VAL A 231 -15.82 7.40 -2.90
C VAL A 231 -16.82 6.87 -1.89
N TYR A 232 -16.35 6.17 -0.86
CA TYR A 232 -17.14 5.60 0.22
C TYR A 232 -16.48 5.81 1.59
N GLY A 233 -17.29 5.85 2.64
CA GLY A 233 -16.85 6.00 4.03
C GLY A 233 -16.80 7.45 4.51
N PRO A 234 -16.30 7.68 5.74
CA PRO A 234 -16.19 9.00 6.33
C PRO A 234 -15.11 9.86 5.65
N ASP A 235 -14.96 11.08 6.12
CA ASP A 235 -13.91 12.02 5.70
C ASP A 235 -12.74 12.12 6.72
N TRP A 236 -12.67 11.18 7.65
CA TRP A 236 -11.62 11.06 8.68
C TRP A 236 -11.04 9.65 8.70
N SER A 237 -9.77 9.54 9.07
CA SER A 237 -9.07 8.26 9.23
C SER A 237 -8.52 8.04 10.64
N PHE A 238 -8.35 9.10 11.42
CA PHE A 238 -7.89 9.04 12.81
C PHE A 238 -9.02 9.34 13.80
N HIS A 239 -9.17 8.51 14.84
CA HIS A 239 -10.27 8.61 15.81
C HIS A 239 -9.89 8.20 17.23
N ASP A 240 -8.62 7.83 17.48
CA ASP A 240 -8.07 7.44 18.79
C ASP A 240 -8.98 6.44 19.51
N PHE A 241 -9.17 5.25 18.91
CA PHE A 241 -10.07 4.20 19.42
C PHE A 241 -11.49 4.70 19.78
N GLY A 242 -11.97 5.71 19.06
CA GLY A 242 -13.29 6.30 19.29
C GLY A 242 -13.35 7.35 20.41
N SER A 243 -12.23 7.68 21.05
CA SER A 243 -12.18 8.72 22.10
C SER A 243 -12.39 10.13 21.56
N ILE A 244 -12.00 10.37 20.29
CA ILE A 244 -12.20 11.65 19.61
C ILE A 244 -13.66 11.75 19.16
N PRO A 245 -14.41 12.81 19.57
CA PRO A 245 -15.73 13.09 19.05
C PRO A 245 -15.74 13.15 17.51
N TYR A 246 -16.82 12.72 16.89
CA TYR A 246 -16.92 12.58 15.42
C TYR A 246 -16.53 13.86 14.67
N GLU A 247 -16.96 15.01 15.15
CA GLU A 247 -16.72 16.34 14.57
C GLU A 247 -15.27 16.85 14.71
N HIS A 248 -14.43 16.15 15.47
CA HIS A 248 -13.02 16.48 15.69
C HIS A 248 -12.05 15.45 15.12
N ARG A 249 -12.60 14.43 14.46
CA ARG A 249 -11.77 13.42 13.80
C ARG A 249 -11.17 13.97 12.51
N SER A 250 -9.93 13.57 12.21
CA SER A 250 -9.17 14.10 11.09
C SER A 250 -8.81 13.02 10.07
N ARG A 251 -8.70 13.40 8.82
CA ARG A 251 -8.07 12.56 7.79
C ARG A 251 -6.59 12.90 7.72
N ILE A 252 -5.75 11.97 8.13
CA ILE A 252 -4.29 12.10 8.12
C ILE A 252 -3.59 10.96 7.38
N ASP A 253 -4.34 9.92 6.99
CA ASP A 253 -3.87 8.81 6.17
C ASP A 253 -4.25 9.02 4.70
N TYR A 254 -3.29 8.81 3.81
CA TYR A 254 -3.46 9.11 2.39
C TYR A 254 -2.92 8.00 1.50
N ILE A 255 -3.52 7.92 0.32
CA ILE A 255 -2.97 7.24 -0.85
C ILE A 255 -2.91 8.28 -1.96
N PHE A 256 -1.70 8.56 -2.44
CA PHE A 256 -1.46 9.43 -3.57
C PHE A 256 -1.07 8.59 -4.79
N VAL A 257 -1.40 9.10 -5.97
CA VAL A 257 -1.10 8.45 -7.25
C VAL A 257 -0.46 9.43 -8.23
N LYS A 258 0.33 8.90 -9.19
CA LYS A 258 0.93 9.67 -10.29
C LYS A 258 1.11 8.78 -11.53
N ASN A 259 1.43 9.40 -12.68
CA ASN A 259 1.80 8.74 -13.93
C ASN A 259 0.70 7.82 -14.49
N GLY A 260 -0.53 8.34 -14.60
CA GLY A 260 -1.59 7.73 -15.39
C GLY A 260 -2.39 6.63 -14.70
N LEU A 261 -2.22 6.41 -13.40
CA LEU A 261 -3.08 5.51 -12.65
C LEU A 261 -4.52 6.06 -12.56
N GLU A 262 -5.47 5.25 -12.99
CA GLU A 262 -6.89 5.52 -12.85
C GLU A 262 -7.40 5.00 -11.50
N VAL A 263 -7.97 5.88 -10.67
CA VAL A 263 -8.55 5.49 -9.37
C VAL A 263 -10.02 5.15 -9.56
N LEU A 264 -10.35 3.87 -9.46
CA LEU A 264 -11.71 3.36 -9.65
C LEU A 264 -12.55 3.52 -8.38
N LYS A 265 -11.96 3.25 -7.22
CA LYS A 265 -12.63 3.31 -5.92
C LYS A 265 -11.68 3.88 -4.88
N TYR A 266 -12.24 4.59 -3.93
CA TYR A 266 -11.58 5.05 -2.70
C TYR A 266 -12.52 4.80 -1.53
N GLY A 267 -12.02 4.23 -0.45
CA GLY A 267 -12.80 4.00 0.75
C GLY A 267 -12.01 4.22 2.03
N ILE A 268 -12.62 4.87 3.01
CA ILE A 268 -12.15 4.88 4.39
C ILE A 268 -13.01 3.88 5.16
N LEU A 269 -12.36 2.84 5.71
CA LEU A 269 -13.03 1.62 6.18
C LEU A 269 -13.27 1.70 7.70
N ALA A 270 -14.15 2.62 8.11
CA ALA A 270 -14.48 2.88 9.51
C ALA A 270 -15.42 1.81 10.07
N GLU A 271 -14.87 0.65 10.38
CA GLU A 271 -15.60 -0.49 10.93
C GLU A 271 -15.07 -0.92 12.28
N THR A 272 -15.93 -1.58 13.04
CA THR A 272 -15.61 -2.22 14.32
C THR A 272 -16.13 -3.66 14.33
N GLU A 273 -15.47 -4.54 15.06
CA GLU A 273 -16.00 -5.87 15.38
C GLU A 273 -16.66 -5.82 16.76
N GLY A 274 -17.98 -5.59 16.80
CA GLY A 274 -18.68 -5.18 18.02
C GLY A 274 -18.20 -3.79 18.47
N ASP A 275 -17.73 -3.67 19.72
CA ASP A 275 -17.17 -2.43 20.28
C ASP A 275 -15.65 -2.31 20.08
N ALA A 276 -15.03 -3.24 19.34
CA ALA A 276 -13.60 -3.35 19.24
C ALA A 276 -13.09 -2.76 17.90
N TYR A 277 -12.17 -1.83 17.99
CA TYR A 277 -11.51 -1.21 16.85
C TYR A 277 -10.37 -2.06 16.29
N LEU A 278 -10.05 -1.88 15.02
CA LEU A 278 -8.88 -2.47 14.37
C LEU A 278 -7.59 -1.76 14.83
N SER A 279 -7.64 -0.45 14.91
CA SER A 279 -6.57 0.47 15.33
C SER A 279 -7.22 1.75 15.87
N ASP A 280 -6.43 2.72 16.28
CA ASP A 280 -6.85 4.11 16.51
C ASP A 280 -7.00 4.90 15.20
N HIS A 281 -6.54 4.31 14.09
CA HIS A 281 -6.81 4.72 12.71
C HIS A 281 -7.75 3.74 12.01
N THR A 282 -8.40 4.19 10.95
CA THR A 282 -9.14 3.33 10.01
C THR A 282 -8.33 3.11 8.75
N PRO A 283 -8.34 1.89 8.16
CA PRO A 283 -7.69 1.67 6.88
C PRO A 283 -8.27 2.53 5.77
N VAL A 284 -7.42 2.99 4.85
CA VAL A 284 -7.82 3.60 3.59
C VAL A 284 -7.51 2.64 2.46
N LEU A 285 -8.47 2.38 1.59
CA LEU A 285 -8.37 1.47 0.47
C LEU A 285 -8.66 2.19 -0.85
N VAL A 286 -7.84 1.93 -1.85
CA VAL A 286 -8.12 2.31 -3.24
C VAL A 286 -8.06 1.10 -4.15
N SER A 287 -8.82 1.17 -5.26
CA SER A 287 -8.70 0.25 -6.37
C SER A 287 -8.23 1.04 -7.58
N VAL A 288 -7.06 0.71 -8.13
CA VAL A 288 -6.42 1.42 -9.25
C VAL A 288 -6.23 0.53 -10.47
N LYS A 289 -6.09 1.16 -11.64
CA LYS A 289 -5.86 0.47 -12.90
C LYS A 289 -4.89 1.25 -13.80
#